data_185077376159023c8b6d65e49bffdccc
#
_entry.id   185077376159023c8b6d65e49bffdccc
#
_cell.length_a   1.000
_cell.length_b   1.000
_cell.length_c   1.000
_cell.angle_alpha   90.00
_cell.angle_beta   90.00
_cell.angle_gamma   90.00
#
_symmetry.space_group_name_H-M   'P 1'
#
loop_
_entity.id
_entity.type
_entity.pdbx_description
1 polymer ?
#
loop_
_entity_poly.entity_id
_entity_poly.type
_entity_poly.pdbx_seq_one_letter_code
_entity_poly.pdbx_strand_id
1 'polypeptide(L)' 'MAKINYEKAWQTLKEESLKSYTKLVGKSKSADNDTTHLLLEGALISLGKKLIRMDELDGTHEFSSLLHDMNREEK' A
#
# COMPACT_ATOMS: atom_id res chain seq x y z
N MET A 1 30.10 -16.05 -0.76
CA MET A 1 28.78 -15.77 -0.16
C MET A 1 28.21 -14.49 -0.77
N ALA A 2 27.02 -14.58 -1.30
CA ALA A 2 26.39 -13.41 -1.92
C ALA A 2 26.00 -12.40 -0.84
N LYS A 3 26.30 -11.13 -1.07
CA LYS A 3 25.87 -10.06 -0.18
C LYS A 3 24.38 -9.81 -0.41
N ILE A 4 23.64 -9.69 0.65
CA ILE A 4 22.24 -9.30 0.57
C ILE A 4 22.18 -7.83 0.22
N ASN A 5 21.47 -7.51 -0.86
CA ASN A 5 21.25 -6.12 -1.22
C ASN A 5 19.99 -5.63 -0.50
N TYR A 6 20.17 -5.05 0.67
CA TYR A 6 19.06 -4.58 1.51
C TYR A 6 18.23 -3.50 0.84
N GLU A 7 18.89 -2.63 0.09
CA GLU A 7 18.21 -1.56 -0.63
C GLU A 7 17.23 -2.12 -1.66
N LYS A 8 17.69 -3.11 -2.43
CA LYS A 8 16.84 -3.77 -3.43
C LYS A 8 15.73 -4.58 -2.77
N ALA A 9 16.05 -5.29 -1.69
CA ALA A 9 15.05 -6.06 -0.95
C ALA A 9 13.98 -5.15 -0.36
N TRP A 10 14.37 -4.01 0.19
CA TRP A 10 13.46 -3.00 0.71
C TRP A 10 12.54 -2.48 -0.39
N GLN A 11 13.12 -2.12 -1.53
CA GLN A 11 12.37 -1.57 -2.66
C GLN A 11 11.36 -2.59 -3.18
N THR A 12 11.76 -3.85 -3.31
CA THR A 12 10.87 -4.94 -3.74
C THR A 12 9.69 -5.09 -2.77
N LEU A 13 9.97 -5.13 -1.48
CA LEU A 13 8.94 -5.25 -0.45
C LEU A 13 7.97 -4.06 -0.50
N LYS A 14 8.51 -2.88 -0.66
CA LYS A 14 7.70 -1.66 -0.72
C LYS A 14 6.80 -1.66 -1.95
N GLU A 15 7.34 -2.04 -3.11
CA GLU A 15 6.55 -2.13 -4.34
C GLU A 15 5.42 -3.15 -4.22
N GLU A 16 5.71 -4.31 -3.64
CA GLU A 16 4.69 -5.33 -3.39
C GLU A 16 3.60 -4.81 -2.47
N SER A 17 3.98 -4.08 -1.43
CA SER A 17 3.04 -3.49 -0.49
C SER A 17 2.16 -2.43 -1.15
N LEU A 18 2.74 -1.60 -2.01
CA LEU A 18 1.99 -0.59 -2.76
C LEU A 18 0.98 -1.23 -3.72
N LYS A 19 1.40 -2.30 -4.41
CA LYS A 19 0.50 -3.06 -5.29
C LYS A 19 -0.62 -3.72 -4.51
N SER A 20 -0.32 -4.29 -3.36
CA SER A 20 -1.32 -4.91 -2.48
C SER A 20 -2.34 -3.88 -2.01
N TYR A 21 -1.88 -2.70 -1.65
CA TYR A 21 -2.77 -1.61 -1.24
C TYR A 21 -3.74 -1.24 -2.37
N THR A 22 -3.23 -1.07 -3.58
CA THR A 22 -4.06 -0.76 -4.75
C THR A 22 -5.10 -1.84 -5.02
N LYS A 23 -4.71 -3.12 -4.92
CA LYS A 23 -5.64 -4.23 -5.09
C LYS A 23 -6.74 -4.23 -4.04
N LEU A 24 -6.37 -3.98 -2.78
CA LEU A 24 -7.33 -3.93 -1.67
C LEU A 24 -8.34 -2.80 -1.84
N VAL A 25 -7.88 -1.66 -2.32
CA VAL A 25 -8.78 -0.54 -2.61
C VAL A 25 -9.81 -0.94 -3.68
N GLY A 26 -9.34 -1.60 -4.75
CA GLY A 26 -10.22 -2.09 -5.79
C GLY A 26 -11.23 -3.10 -5.27
N LYS A 27 -10.79 -4.04 -4.45
CA LYS A 27 -11.68 -5.05 -3.85
C LYS A 27 -12.70 -4.41 -2.90
N SER A 28 -12.27 -3.42 -2.12
CA SER A 28 -13.15 -2.71 -1.21
C SER A 28 -14.27 -2.01 -1.97
N LYS A 29 -13.96 -1.39 -3.09
CA LYS A 29 -14.96 -0.73 -3.93
C LYS A 29 -15.94 -1.71 -4.56
N SER A 30 -15.50 -2.94 -4.81
CA SER A 30 -16.31 -3.99 -5.42
C SER A 30 -17.05 -4.87 -4.41
N ALA A 31 -16.82 -4.67 -3.11
CA ALA A 31 -17.40 -5.52 -2.07
C ALA A 31 -18.91 -5.38 -2.03
N ASP A 32 -19.60 -6.52 -2.06
CA ASP A 32 -21.06 -6.56 -2.10
C ASP A 32 -21.73 -6.56 -0.74
N ASN A 33 -20.98 -6.87 0.32
CA ASN A 33 -21.58 -6.91 1.65
C ASN A 33 -20.72 -6.15 2.67
N ASP A 34 -21.38 -5.72 3.74
CA ASP A 34 -20.74 -4.87 4.75
C ASP A 34 -19.62 -5.55 5.50
N THR A 35 -19.75 -6.86 5.77
CA THR A 35 -18.73 -7.62 6.50
C THR A 35 -17.43 -7.67 5.71
N THR A 36 -17.52 -8.00 4.42
CA THR A 36 -16.36 -8.04 3.54
C THR A 36 -15.71 -6.66 3.41
N HIS A 37 -16.55 -5.63 3.27
CA HIS A 37 -16.08 -4.25 3.18
C HIS A 37 -15.30 -3.83 4.43
N LEU A 38 -15.83 -4.16 5.62
CA LEU A 38 -15.17 -3.85 6.88
C LEU A 38 -13.82 -4.57 7.03
N LEU A 39 -13.76 -5.84 6.62
CA LEU A 39 -12.50 -6.59 6.66
C LEU A 39 -11.46 -5.99 5.74
N LEU A 40 -11.88 -5.59 4.54
CA LEU A 40 -10.97 -4.95 3.57
C LEU A 40 -10.51 -3.59 4.06
N GLU A 41 -11.39 -2.81 4.67
CA GLU A 41 -11.02 -1.52 5.24
C GLU A 41 -10.00 -1.67 6.36
N GLY A 42 -10.18 -2.67 7.23
CA GLY A 42 -9.22 -2.98 8.28
C GLY A 42 -7.84 -3.30 7.72
N ALA A 43 -7.80 -4.12 6.67
CA ALA A 43 -6.55 -4.47 6.00
C ALA A 43 -5.90 -3.23 5.36
N LEU A 44 -6.71 -2.35 4.75
CA LEU A 44 -6.22 -1.12 4.15
C LEU A 44 -5.60 -0.18 5.21
N ILE A 45 -6.25 -0.04 6.35
CA ILE A 45 -5.74 0.80 7.43
C ILE A 45 -4.40 0.28 7.93
N SER A 46 -4.30 -1.03 8.17
CA SER A 46 -3.06 -1.65 8.63
C SER A 46 -1.93 -1.49 7.63
N LEU A 47 -2.22 -1.78 6.36
CA LEU A 47 -1.21 -1.69 5.29
C LEU A 47 -0.82 -0.23 5.05
N GLY A 48 -1.79 0.68 5.11
CA GLY A 48 -1.54 2.11 4.96
C GLY A 48 -0.59 2.65 6.03
N LYS A 49 -0.79 2.25 7.29
CA LYS A 49 0.09 2.64 8.38
C LYS A 49 1.51 2.12 8.16
N LYS A 50 1.63 0.88 7.70
CA LYS A 50 2.91 0.28 7.38
C LYS A 50 3.63 1.07 6.27
N LEU A 51 2.91 1.43 5.22
CA LEU A 51 3.48 2.18 4.09
C LEU A 51 3.91 3.59 4.48
N ILE A 52 3.11 4.26 5.32
CA ILE A 52 3.49 5.57 5.86
C ILE A 52 4.80 5.44 6.64
N ARG A 53 4.90 4.40 7.47
CA ARG A 53 6.12 4.17 8.25
C ARG A 53 7.31 3.88 7.34
N MET A 54 7.10 3.12 6.26
CA MET A 54 8.15 2.84 5.29
C MET A 54 8.64 4.12 4.61
N ASP A 55 7.72 5.02 4.23
CA ASP A 55 8.08 6.32 3.68
C ASP A 55 8.93 7.14 4.66
N GLU A 56 8.56 7.15 5.93
CA GLU A 56 9.33 7.86 6.95
C GLU A 56 10.74 7.30 7.09
N LEU A 57 10.85 5.97 7.05
CA LEU A 57 12.13 5.31 7.25
C LEU A 57 13.10 5.50 6.08
N ASP A 58 12.60 5.55 4.86
CA ASP A 58 13.45 5.73 3.68
C ASP A 58 13.46 7.17 3.14
N GLY A 59 12.72 8.06 3.77
CA GLY A 59 12.71 9.47 3.39
C GLY A 59 12.05 9.76 2.06
N THR A 60 11.14 8.89 1.61
CA THR A 60 10.43 9.06 0.35
C THR A 60 8.98 9.45 0.59
N HIS A 61 8.26 9.71 -0.50
CA HIS A 61 6.83 10.01 -0.47
C HIS A 61 6.06 9.16 -1.46
N GLU A 62 6.53 7.93 -1.68
CA GLU A 62 5.94 7.04 -2.68
C GLU A 62 4.48 6.71 -2.38
N PHE A 63 4.17 6.41 -1.12
CA PHE A 63 2.80 6.11 -0.74
C PHE A 63 1.90 7.35 -0.82
N SER A 64 2.40 8.50 -0.38
CA SER A 64 1.65 9.76 -0.49
C SER A 64 1.34 10.09 -1.94
N SER A 65 2.31 9.89 -2.83
CA SER A 65 2.13 10.10 -4.27
C SER A 65 1.09 9.16 -4.84
N LEU A 66 1.11 7.89 -4.43
CA LEU A 66 0.12 6.90 -4.87
C LEU A 66 -1.29 7.32 -4.43
N LEU A 67 -1.45 7.73 -3.18
CA LEU A 67 -2.75 8.18 -2.68
C LEU A 67 -3.26 9.39 -3.45
N HIS A 68 -2.38 10.31 -3.76
CA HIS A 68 -2.73 11.50 -4.52
C HIS A 68 -3.22 11.12 -5.93
N ASP A 69 -2.50 10.23 -6.59
CA ASP A 69 -2.87 9.76 -7.94
C ASP A 69 -4.21 9.03 -7.92
N MET A 70 -4.46 8.20 -6.91
CA MET A 70 -5.72 7.47 -6.76
C MET A 70 -6.89 8.42 -6.57
N ASN A 71 -6.70 9.47 -5.78
CA ASN A 71 -7.75 10.49 -5.58
C ASN A 71 -8.06 11.26 -6.86
N ARG A 72 -7.05 11.52 -7.67
CA ARG A 72 -7.24 12.19 -8.96
C ARG A 72 -8.09 11.35 -9.90
N GLU A 73 -7.86 10.04 -9.92
CA GLU A 73 -8.60 9.15 -10.79
C GLU A 73 -10.07 9.03 -10.43
N GLU A 74 -10.44 9.28 -9.19
CA GLU A 74 -11.81 9.20 -8.72
C GLU A 74 -12.67 10.40 -9.11
N LYS A 75 -12.06 11.43 -9.58
CA LYS A 75 -12.81 12.60 -10.08
C LYS A 75 -13.26 12.38 -11.54
#